data_da44c0891acedf856b189dd4eab01939
#
_entry.id   da44c0891acedf856b189dd4eab01939
#
_cell.length_a   1.000
_cell.length_b   1.000
_cell.length_c   1.000
_cell.angle_alpha   90.00
_cell.angle_beta   90.00
_cell.angle_gamma   90.00
#
_symmetry.space_group_name_H-M   'P 1'
#
loop_
_entity.id
_entity.type
_entity.pdbx_description
1 polymer ?
#
loop_
_entity_poly.entity_id
_entity_poly.type
_entity_poly.pdbx_seq_one_letter_code
_entity_poly.pdbx_strand_id
1 'polypeptide(L)'
;MQRERNEGAVIGSRRICQTGRVIRLGLSGGIGAGKSTVATTFIHRGGYHIDADKIAREVVEPGTPGLAALVEAFGDEILADDGSLDRPALAARAFVDDEQRQKLNSITHPLVGARTQELLEAAPDDAIVVQDIPLLVEGNMAPFFHLVLIVHADAETRVQRLTTARGMPEDDARARIAAQASDEQRRAVADVWLDNSGSPEDLAAAAAALWEERLVPFEQNVRSRTVVAGPLELADPDPGWAAEGIRLVNRLWAVVGDKASAVDHIGSTAIPGLAAKPTIDLQITVADLGVADQLAEVLADGGFPRVPGIDGDNPKPDPATGSVDEGDWGRRLHGSADPGRPVNVHLRAADSPGRAFALDFRDWLRDDAAARAEYAEVKRVALQAADSDLGRYVAAKEQWFDDAYRRVTAWKATKS
;
A
#
# COMPACT_ATOMS: atom_id res chain seq x y z
N MET A 1 8.04 18.78 -9.57
CA MET A 1 6.85 19.50 -9.10
C MET A 1 5.91 18.57 -8.32
N GLN A 2 6.45 17.77 -7.37
CA GLN A 2 5.70 16.79 -6.56
C GLN A 2 6.09 16.81 -5.06
N ARG A 3 6.98 17.71 -4.64
CA ARG A 3 7.44 17.84 -3.24
C ARG A 3 6.56 18.69 -2.32
N GLU A 4 5.65 19.51 -2.85
CA GLU A 4 4.94 20.54 -2.05
C GLU A 4 3.52 20.15 -1.56
N ARG A 5 3.04 18.92 -1.76
CA ARG A 5 1.68 18.52 -1.35
C ARG A 5 1.60 17.60 -0.13
N ASN A 6 2.69 17.31 0.56
CA ASN A 6 2.67 16.35 1.67
C ASN A 6 2.93 16.93 3.08
N GLU A 7 2.96 18.24 3.25
CA GLU A 7 3.24 18.84 4.58
C GLU A 7 2.03 18.91 5.52
N GLY A 8 0.82 18.60 5.04
CA GLY A 8 -0.42 18.79 5.82
C GLY A 8 -0.93 17.60 6.64
N ALA A 9 -0.34 16.40 6.54
CA ALA A 9 -0.91 15.18 7.15
C ALA A 9 0.10 14.35 7.94
N VAL A 10 1.13 14.97 8.51
CA VAL A 10 2.19 14.26 9.26
C VAL A 10 2.03 14.50 10.75
N ILE A 11 0.97 13.98 11.36
CA ILE A 11 0.85 13.93 12.82
C ILE A 11 0.65 12.45 13.20
N GLY A 12 1.67 11.85 13.80
CA GLY A 12 1.58 10.60 14.58
C GLY A 12 1.87 9.28 13.88
N SER A 13 2.18 9.24 12.58
CA SER A 13 2.40 7.95 11.86
C SER A 13 3.77 7.82 11.17
N ARG A 14 4.79 8.46 11.70
CA ARG A 14 6.14 8.39 11.12
C ARG A 14 6.80 7.05 11.40
N ARG A 15 6.30 5.95 10.89
CA ARG A 15 6.98 4.67 10.59
C ARG A 15 6.01 3.51 10.70
N ILE A 16 5.74 2.81 9.60
CA ILE A 16 5.07 1.50 9.59
C ILE A 16 5.84 0.48 10.45
N CYS A 17 7.12 0.68 10.67
CA CYS A 17 8.07 -0.32 11.13
C CYS A 17 8.65 -0.07 12.53
N GLN A 18 7.98 0.65 13.43
CA GLN A 18 8.46 0.78 14.83
C GLN A 18 7.79 -0.17 15.82
N THR A 19 6.76 -0.92 15.42
CA THR A 19 5.97 -1.78 16.31
C THR A 19 6.11 -3.27 16.06
N GLY A 20 7.23 -3.74 15.45
CA GLY A 20 7.45 -5.17 15.37
C GLY A 20 6.73 -5.88 14.20
N ARG A 21 6.71 -7.18 14.26
CA ARG A 21 6.43 -8.16 13.19
C ARG A 21 4.95 -8.35 12.83
N VAL A 22 4.05 -7.52 13.33
CA VAL A 22 2.60 -7.67 13.11
C VAL A 22 2.16 -7.07 11.78
N ILE A 23 1.31 -7.77 11.05
CA ILE A 23 0.68 -7.18 9.87
C ILE A 23 -0.45 -6.24 10.28
N ARG A 24 -0.56 -5.11 9.58
CA ARG A 24 -1.58 -4.08 9.80
C ARG A 24 -2.49 -4.00 8.59
N LEU A 25 -3.76 -4.34 8.79
CA LEU A 25 -4.82 -4.21 7.81
C LEU A 25 -5.59 -2.91 8.05
N GLY A 26 -5.64 -2.02 7.07
CA GLY A 26 -6.55 -0.87 7.07
C GLY A 26 -7.91 -1.29 6.54
N LEU A 27 -8.94 -1.29 7.40
CA LEU A 27 -10.31 -1.59 7.04
C LEU A 27 -11.09 -0.28 6.86
N SER A 28 -11.63 -0.06 5.65
CA SER A 28 -12.44 1.13 5.36
C SER A 28 -13.61 0.82 4.43
N GLY A 29 -14.44 1.80 4.17
CA GLY A 29 -15.62 1.69 3.31
C GLY A 29 -16.62 2.79 3.58
N GLY A 30 -17.50 3.06 2.62
CA GLY A 30 -18.52 4.08 2.75
C GLY A 30 -19.49 3.82 3.89
N ILE A 31 -20.11 4.89 4.41
CA ILE A 31 -21.19 4.78 5.40
C ILE A 31 -22.28 3.83 4.87
N GLY A 32 -22.71 2.85 5.65
CA GLY A 32 -23.71 1.86 5.23
C GLY A 32 -23.17 0.72 4.35
N ALA A 33 -21.88 0.66 4.03
CA ALA A 33 -21.30 -0.39 3.19
C ALA A 33 -21.21 -1.77 3.87
N GLY A 34 -21.30 -1.88 5.18
CA GLY A 34 -21.23 -3.17 5.90
C GLY A 34 -19.87 -3.49 6.52
N LYS A 35 -19.03 -2.50 6.72
CA LYS A 35 -17.70 -2.62 7.34
C LYS A 35 -17.72 -3.37 8.67
N SER A 36 -18.72 -3.16 9.51
CA SER A 36 -18.89 -3.84 10.81
C SER A 36 -19.03 -5.36 10.69
N THR A 37 -19.67 -5.87 9.64
CA THR A 37 -19.76 -7.32 9.39
C THR A 37 -18.36 -7.92 9.18
N VAL A 38 -17.53 -7.27 8.39
CA VAL A 38 -16.15 -7.71 8.14
C VAL A 38 -15.30 -7.62 9.43
N ALA A 39 -15.41 -6.50 10.16
CA ALA A 39 -14.69 -6.33 11.44
C ALA A 39 -15.08 -7.42 12.45
N THR A 40 -16.37 -7.69 12.61
CA THR A 40 -16.87 -8.76 13.50
C THR A 40 -16.38 -10.14 13.05
N THR A 41 -16.37 -10.41 11.75
CA THR A 41 -15.87 -11.68 11.19
C THR A 41 -14.41 -11.88 11.53
N PHE A 42 -13.58 -10.84 11.41
CA PHE A 42 -12.16 -10.90 11.75
C PHE A 42 -11.91 -11.03 13.25
N ILE A 43 -12.66 -10.30 14.09
CA ILE A 43 -12.57 -10.42 15.56
C ILE A 43 -12.85 -11.85 16.01
N HIS A 44 -13.91 -12.49 15.48
CA HIS A 44 -14.25 -13.88 15.81
C HIS A 44 -13.15 -14.89 15.39
N ARG A 45 -12.26 -14.50 14.47
CA ARG A 45 -11.12 -15.30 14.00
C ARG A 45 -9.80 -14.95 14.70
N GLY A 46 -9.84 -14.13 15.74
CA GLY A 46 -8.67 -13.74 16.52
C GLY A 46 -7.97 -12.45 16.03
N GLY A 47 -8.62 -11.68 15.15
CA GLY A 47 -8.11 -10.37 14.73
C GLY A 47 -8.02 -9.39 15.89
N TYR A 48 -6.88 -8.71 16.01
CA TYR A 48 -6.69 -7.64 16.99
C TYR A 48 -7.28 -6.34 16.45
N HIS A 49 -8.46 -5.98 16.95
CA HIS A 49 -9.25 -4.88 16.39
C HIS A 49 -8.95 -3.55 17.07
N ILE A 50 -8.62 -2.54 16.27
CA ILE A 50 -8.42 -1.14 16.70
C ILE A 50 -9.44 -0.27 15.94
N ASP A 51 -10.41 0.28 16.67
CA ASP A 51 -11.46 1.14 16.15
C ASP A 51 -11.09 2.61 16.36
N ALA A 52 -10.79 3.33 15.26
CA ALA A 52 -10.40 4.74 15.32
C ALA A 52 -11.52 5.64 15.86
N ASP A 53 -12.79 5.34 15.58
CA ASP A 53 -13.92 6.11 16.10
C ASP A 53 -14.08 5.92 17.62
N LYS A 54 -13.80 4.69 18.12
CA LYS A 54 -13.82 4.41 19.55
C LYS A 54 -12.68 5.16 20.25
N ILE A 55 -11.47 5.12 19.71
CA ILE A 55 -10.31 5.85 20.24
C ILE A 55 -10.59 7.37 20.28
N ALA A 56 -11.14 7.92 19.18
CA ALA A 56 -11.48 9.35 19.12
C ALA A 56 -12.54 9.78 20.17
N ARG A 57 -13.31 8.83 20.70
CA ARG A 57 -14.22 9.07 21.82
C ARG A 57 -13.50 8.96 23.17
N GLU A 58 -12.70 7.91 23.32
CA GLU A 58 -11.95 7.60 24.54
C GLU A 58 -11.01 8.74 24.94
N VAL A 59 -10.27 9.33 24.00
CA VAL A 59 -9.26 10.37 24.30
C VAL A 59 -9.85 11.70 24.76
N VAL A 60 -11.18 11.87 24.69
CA VAL A 60 -11.89 13.08 25.14
C VAL A 60 -13.00 12.77 26.16
N GLU A 61 -12.88 11.65 26.86
CA GLU A 61 -13.77 11.31 27.99
C GLU A 61 -13.51 12.20 29.20
N PRO A 62 -14.47 12.32 30.13
CA PRO A 62 -14.28 13.07 31.38
C PRO A 62 -13.01 12.69 32.12
N GLY A 63 -12.22 13.70 32.51
CA GLY A 63 -10.95 13.51 33.21
C GLY A 63 -9.74 13.27 32.34
N THR A 64 -9.88 13.21 31.02
CA THR A 64 -8.75 13.09 30.09
C THR A 64 -8.07 14.43 29.79
N PRO A 65 -6.75 14.44 29.51
CA PRO A 65 -6.06 15.65 29.04
C PRO A 65 -6.66 16.19 27.71
N GLY A 66 -7.26 15.31 26.88
CA GLY A 66 -7.89 15.69 25.63
C GLY A 66 -9.13 16.54 25.82
N LEU A 67 -10.02 16.16 26.76
CA LEU A 67 -11.19 16.98 27.08
C LEU A 67 -10.78 18.33 27.65
N ALA A 68 -9.79 18.36 28.57
CA ALA A 68 -9.27 19.60 29.15
C ALA A 68 -8.72 20.54 28.05
N ALA A 69 -7.95 20.05 27.11
CA ALA A 69 -7.42 20.83 25.99
C ALA A 69 -8.54 21.34 25.05
N LEU A 70 -9.59 20.55 24.83
CA LEU A 70 -10.76 21.02 24.04
C LEU A 70 -11.51 22.13 24.77
N VAL A 71 -11.71 22.03 26.08
CA VAL A 71 -12.34 23.09 26.91
C VAL A 71 -11.51 24.36 26.85
N GLU A 72 -10.20 24.29 27.03
CA GLU A 72 -9.29 25.45 26.90
C GLU A 72 -9.40 26.10 25.50
N ALA A 73 -9.53 25.29 24.45
CA ALA A 73 -9.56 25.78 23.08
C ALA A 73 -10.91 26.34 22.63
N PHE A 74 -12.03 25.76 23.08
CA PHE A 74 -13.38 26.03 22.57
C PHE A 74 -14.37 26.57 23.63
N GLY A 75 -13.95 26.65 24.92
CA GLY A 75 -14.76 27.13 26.05
C GLY A 75 -15.59 26.02 26.72
N ASP A 76 -16.08 26.34 27.92
CA ASP A 76 -16.82 25.39 28.79
C ASP A 76 -18.20 24.98 28.17
N GLU A 77 -18.71 25.74 27.21
CA GLU A 77 -20.00 25.48 26.59
C GLU A 77 -19.97 24.24 25.63
N ILE A 78 -18.83 23.59 25.50
CA ILE A 78 -18.74 22.27 24.85
C ILE A 78 -18.95 21.13 25.83
N LEU A 79 -19.22 21.42 27.11
CA LEU A 79 -19.52 20.41 28.12
C LEU A 79 -21.02 20.25 28.31
N ALA A 80 -21.47 19.01 28.50
CA ALA A 80 -22.79 18.69 28.98
C ALA A 80 -22.88 18.86 30.50
N ASP A 81 -24.08 18.83 31.11
CA ASP A 81 -24.32 19.01 32.53
C ASP A 81 -23.59 18.00 33.43
N ASP A 82 -23.28 16.82 32.90
CA ASP A 82 -22.54 15.75 33.59
C ASP A 82 -21.00 15.88 33.44
N GLY A 83 -20.52 16.94 32.80
CA GLY A 83 -19.11 17.17 32.53
C GLY A 83 -18.54 16.37 31.34
N SER A 84 -19.37 15.65 30.63
CA SER A 84 -18.95 14.97 29.38
C SER A 84 -18.95 15.94 28.19
N LEU A 85 -18.30 15.55 27.09
CA LEU A 85 -18.24 16.35 25.86
C LEU A 85 -19.61 16.39 25.16
N ASP A 86 -20.21 17.58 25.04
CA ASP A 86 -21.31 17.84 24.14
C ASP A 86 -20.80 17.94 22.69
N ARG A 87 -20.89 16.80 21.96
CA ARG A 87 -20.38 16.70 20.59
C ARG A 87 -21.09 17.60 19.59
N PRO A 88 -22.44 17.78 19.66
CA PRO A 88 -23.13 18.81 18.88
C PRO A 88 -22.61 20.22 19.13
N ALA A 89 -22.43 20.61 20.38
CA ALA A 89 -21.92 21.92 20.75
C ALA A 89 -20.47 22.16 20.25
N LEU A 90 -19.59 21.15 20.40
CA LEU A 90 -18.25 21.18 19.84
C LEU A 90 -18.28 21.28 18.31
N ALA A 91 -19.13 20.49 17.66
CA ALA A 91 -19.24 20.50 16.19
C ALA A 91 -19.69 21.88 15.66
N ALA A 92 -20.65 22.52 16.33
CA ALA A 92 -21.13 23.86 15.98
C ALA A 92 -20.03 24.93 16.04
N ARG A 93 -18.95 24.70 16.80
CA ARG A 93 -17.81 25.63 16.96
C ARG A 93 -16.62 25.24 16.10
N ALA A 94 -16.32 23.96 16.06
CA ALA A 94 -15.14 23.44 15.38
C ALA A 94 -15.27 23.39 13.84
N PHE A 95 -16.50 23.38 13.30
CA PHE A 95 -16.74 23.32 11.85
C PHE A 95 -17.28 24.61 11.24
N VAL A 96 -17.14 25.73 11.92
CA VAL A 96 -17.52 27.06 11.40
C VAL A 96 -16.61 27.46 10.22
N ASP A 97 -15.32 27.16 10.35
CA ASP A 97 -14.31 27.48 9.34
C ASP A 97 -13.14 26.48 9.39
N ASP A 98 -12.20 26.63 8.46
CA ASP A 98 -11.03 25.76 8.36
C ASP A 98 -10.05 25.94 9.54
N GLU A 99 -9.94 27.13 10.12
CA GLU A 99 -9.05 27.42 11.25
C GLU A 99 -9.52 26.66 12.50
N GLN A 100 -10.81 26.72 12.82
CA GLN A 100 -11.37 26.02 13.97
C GLN A 100 -11.31 24.50 13.76
N ARG A 101 -11.51 24.02 12.55
CA ARG A 101 -11.34 22.60 12.19
C ARG A 101 -9.88 22.15 12.38
N GLN A 102 -8.91 22.94 11.92
CA GLN A 102 -7.49 22.64 12.13
C GLN A 102 -7.13 22.66 13.62
N LYS A 103 -7.67 23.60 14.40
CA LYS A 103 -7.49 23.66 15.85
C LYS A 103 -8.01 22.40 16.53
N LEU A 104 -9.21 21.94 16.20
CA LEU A 104 -9.74 20.66 16.71
C LEU A 104 -8.81 19.50 16.37
N ASN A 105 -8.40 19.41 15.11
CA ASN A 105 -7.53 18.33 14.62
C ASN A 105 -6.15 18.34 15.28
N SER A 106 -5.56 19.53 15.54
CA SER A 106 -4.26 19.65 16.20
C SER A 106 -4.27 19.16 17.66
N ILE A 107 -5.42 19.16 18.31
CA ILE A 107 -5.62 18.62 19.65
C ILE A 107 -5.89 17.11 19.60
N THR A 108 -6.82 16.69 18.76
CA THR A 108 -7.35 15.31 18.78
C THR A 108 -6.44 14.32 18.06
N HIS A 109 -5.86 14.67 16.90
CA HIS A 109 -5.05 13.73 16.11
C HIS A 109 -3.82 13.20 16.85
N PRO A 110 -3.03 14.01 17.59
CA PRO A 110 -1.89 13.49 18.35
C PRO A 110 -2.32 12.49 19.43
N LEU A 111 -3.45 12.75 20.11
CA LEU A 111 -3.98 11.89 21.16
C LEU A 111 -4.48 10.55 20.60
N VAL A 112 -5.23 10.60 19.49
CA VAL A 112 -5.66 9.39 18.76
C VAL A 112 -4.45 8.60 18.28
N GLY A 113 -3.44 9.28 17.73
CA GLY A 113 -2.20 8.66 17.28
C GLY A 113 -1.44 7.96 18.41
N ALA A 114 -1.26 8.63 19.56
CA ALA A 114 -0.59 8.08 20.73
C ALA A 114 -1.34 6.85 21.26
N ARG A 115 -2.67 6.93 21.40
CA ARG A 115 -3.48 5.80 21.87
C ARG A 115 -3.48 4.63 20.91
N THR A 116 -3.52 4.90 19.60
CA THR A 116 -3.37 3.86 18.56
C THR A 116 -2.03 3.17 18.68
N GLN A 117 -0.94 3.93 18.91
CA GLN A 117 0.40 3.39 19.07
C GLN A 117 0.51 2.49 20.31
N GLU A 118 -0.04 2.89 21.44
CA GLU A 118 -0.10 2.06 22.66
C GLU A 118 -0.81 0.72 22.40
N LEU A 119 -1.93 0.74 21.67
CA LEU A 119 -2.66 -0.48 21.31
C LEU A 119 -1.87 -1.37 20.34
N LEU A 120 -1.12 -0.78 19.41
CA LEU A 120 -0.24 -1.52 18.51
C LEU A 120 0.91 -2.19 19.27
N GLU A 121 1.50 -1.51 20.26
CA GLU A 121 2.58 -2.04 21.10
C GLU A 121 2.09 -3.13 22.06
N ALA A 122 0.82 -3.09 22.44
CA ALA A 122 0.18 -4.10 23.28
C ALA A 122 -0.32 -5.33 22.49
N ALA A 123 -0.31 -5.27 21.16
CA ALA A 123 -0.75 -6.38 20.32
C ALA A 123 0.24 -7.55 20.43
N PRO A 124 -0.24 -8.82 20.45
CA PRO A 124 0.63 -9.99 20.35
C PRO A 124 1.52 -9.96 19.11
N ASP A 125 2.73 -10.55 19.19
CA ASP A 125 3.72 -10.55 18.09
C ASP A 125 3.24 -11.27 16.82
N ASP A 126 2.23 -12.14 16.94
CA ASP A 126 1.59 -12.86 15.86
C ASP A 126 0.19 -12.31 15.51
N ALA A 127 -0.12 -11.11 15.97
CA ALA A 127 -1.43 -10.51 15.72
C ALA A 127 -1.61 -10.06 14.27
N ILE A 128 -2.79 -10.31 13.73
CA ILE A 128 -3.30 -9.62 12.56
C ILE A 128 -4.09 -8.41 13.07
N VAL A 129 -3.48 -7.23 12.99
CA VAL A 129 -4.10 -5.98 13.48
C VAL A 129 -5.04 -5.42 12.43
N VAL A 130 -6.31 -5.33 12.79
CA VAL A 130 -7.39 -4.75 11.95
C VAL A 130 -7.70 -3.35 12.45
N GLN A 131 -7.21 -2.34 11.75
CA GLN A 131 -7.51 -0.94 12.05
C GLN A 131 -8.72 -0.46 11.27
N ASP A 132 -9.84 -0.29 11.96
CA ASP A 132 -11.10 0.21 11.40
C ASP A 132 -11.08 1.74 11.35
N ILE A 133 -10.92 2.29 10.13
CA ILE A 133 -10.74 3.73 9.89
C ILE A 133 -11.72 4.19 8.81
N PRO A 134 -12.86 4.81 9.17
CA PRO A 134 -13.85 5.27 8.19
C PRO A 134 -13.29 6.25 7.15
N LEU A 135 -12.41 7.15 7.57
CA LEU A 135 -11.81 8.20 6.72
C LEU A 135 -10.38 7.88 6.28
N LEU A 136 -10.04 6.61 6.10
CA LEU A 136 -8.71 6.16 5.69
C LEU A 136 -8.29 6.76 4.34
N VAL A 137 -9.22 6.85 3.39
CA VAL A 137 -8.99 7.35 2.03
C VAL A 137 -8.82 8.86 2.05
N GLU A 138 -9.75 9.56 2.70
CA GLU A 138 -9.74 11.02 2.86
C GLU A 138 -8.50 11.50 3.63
N GLY A 139 -8.05 10.72 4.60
CA GLY A 139 -6.84 10.97 5.39
C GLY A 139 -5.53 10.57 4.70
N ASN A 140 -5.57 10.05 3.47
CA ASN A 140 -4.39 9.56 2.74
C ASN A 140 -3.56 8.54 3.55
N MET A 141 -4.22 7.69 4.35
CA MET A 141 -3.56 6.77 5.27
C MET A 141 -3.16 5.44 4.64
N ALA A 142 -3.64 5.13 3.44
CA ALA A 142 -3.43 3.84 2.76
C ALA A 142 -1.96 3.37 2.72
N PRO A 143 -0.95 4.22 2.46
CA PRO A 143 0.45 3.81 2.41
C PRO A 143 1.00 3.24 3.73
N PHE A 144 0.35 3.50 4.86
CA PHE A 144 0.80 3.09 6.19
C PHE A 144 0.29 1.70 6.61
N PHE A 145 -0.35 0.96 5.71
CA PHE A 145 -0.85 -0.38 5.96
C PHE A 145 -0.18 -1.41 5.04
N HIS A 146 0.00 -2.63 5.55
CA HIS A 146 0.45 -3.76 4.74
C HIS A 146 -0.57 -4.10 3.66
N LEU A 147 -1.87 -3.94 3.98
CA LEU A 147 -2.97 -4.18 3.09
C LEU A 147 -4.15 -3.26 3.44
N VAL A 148 -4.82 -2.72 2.43
CA VAL A 148 -6.04 -1.91 2.58
C VAL A 148 -7.23 -2.70 2.03
N LEU A 149 -8.20 -2.94 2.89
CA LEU A 149 -9.47 -3.58 2.56
C LEU A 149 -10.57 -2.54 2.50
N ILE A 150 -11.23 -2.44 1.35
CA ILE A 150 -12.41 -1.60 1.16
C ILE A 150 -13.65 -2.48 1.08
N VAL A 151 -14.63 -2.22 1.96
CA VAL A 151 -15.97 -2.78 1.85
C VAL A 151 -16.83 -1.83 1.04
N HIS A 152 -17.42 -2.34 -0.02
CA HIS A 152 -18.24 -1.58 -0.96
C HIS A 152 -19.70 -2.04 -0.94
N ALA A 153 -20.62 -1.10 -1.13
CA ALA A 153 -21.97 -1.32 -1.60
C ALA A 153 -22.36 -0.09 -2.43
N ASP A 154 -23.21 -0.27 -3.43
CA ASP A 154 -23.69 0.83 -4.25
C ASP A 154 -24.41 1.90 -3.42
N ALA A 155 -24.54 3.12 -3.96
CA ALA A 155 -25.09 4.26 -3.24
C ALA A 155 -26.54 4.01 -2.77
N GLU A 156 -27.39 3.41 -3.61
CA GLU A 156 -28.78 3.18 -3.30
C GLU A 156 -28.95 2.12 -2.20
N THR A 157 -28.17 1.04 -2.26
CA THR A 157 -28.11 0.05 -1.18
C THR A 157 -27.68 0.69 0.14
N ARG A 158 -26.70 1.59 0.12
CA ARG A 158 -26.26 2.32 1.32
C ARG A 158 -27.35 3.26 1.85
N VAL A 159 -28.03 4.02 0.98
CA VAL A 159 -29.18 4.87 1.36
C VAL A 159 -30.25 4.02 2.01
N GLN A 160 -30.67 2.93 1.38
CA GLN A 160 -31.69 2.02 1.93
C GLN A 160 -31.30 1.50 3.32
N ARG A 161 -30.05 1.06 3.52
CA ARG A 161 -29.57 0.56 4.82
C ARG A 161 -29.57 1.65 5.89
N LEU A 162 -29.18 2.89 5.54
CA LEU A 162 -29.17 4.02 6.47
C LEU A 162 -30.57 4.45 6.88
N THR A 163 -31.51 4.48 5.94
CA THR A 163 -32.90 4.85 6.23
C THR A 163 -33.63 3.78 7.02
N THR A 164 -33.51 2.49 6.62
CA THR A 164 -34.26 1.39 7.26
C THR A 164 -33.66 0.96 8.59
N ALA A 165 -32.32 0.76 8.67
CA ALA A 165 -31.69 0.21 9.86
C ALA A 165 -31.29 1.29 10.89
N ARG A 166 -31.08 2.55 10.47
CA ARG A 166 -30.65 3.64 11.37
C ARG A 166 -31.68 4.76 11.49
N GLY A 167 -32.83 4.68 10.79
CA GLY A 167 -33.87 5.70 10.81
C GLY A 167 -33.38 7.08 10.29
N MET A 168 -32.33 7.13 9.50
CA MET A 168 -31.76 8.37 8.99
C MET A 168 -32.68 8.92 7.88
N PRO A 169 -32.98 10.24 7.86
CA PRO A 169 -33.66 10.86 6.71
C PRO A 169 -32.88 10.61 5.41
N GLU A 170 -33.59 10.38 4.32
CA GLU A 170 -32.96 10.04 3.03
C GLU A 170 -32.00 11.14 2.55
N ASP A 171 -32.40 12.41 2.65
CA ASP A 171 -31.58 13.54 2.26
C ASP A 171 -30.28 13.60 3.07
N ASP A 172 -30.32 13.34 4.36
CA ASP A 172 -29.14 13.26 5.23
C ASP A 172 -28.24 12.09 4.83
N ALA A 173 -28.83 10.94 4.51
CA ALA A 173 -28.08 9.76 4.06
C ALA A 173 -27.32 10.04 2.75
N ARG A 174 -28.00 10.67 1.76
CA ARG A 174 -27.41 11.06 0.48
C ARG A 174 -26.31 12.12 0.67
N ALA A 175 -26.53 13.13 1.50
CA ALA A 175 -25.56 14.17 1.80
C ALA A 175 -24.27 13.56 2.45
N ARG A 176 -24.43 12.64 3.41
CA ARG A 176 -23.29 11.98 4.05
C ARG A 176 -22.51 11.07 3.10
N ILE A 177 -23.20 10.39 2.19
CA ILE A 177 -22.59 9.55 1.16
C ILE A 177 -21.80 10.44 0.19
N ALA A 178 -22.36 11.56 -0.25
CA ALA A 178 -21.71 12.49 -1.18
C ALA A 178 -20.49 13.20 -0.59
N ALA A 179 -20.45 13.39 0.73
CA ALA A 179 -19.33 14.01 1.45
C ALA A 179 -18.10 13.09 1.62
N GLN A 180 -18.25 11.80 1.36
CA GLN A 180 -17.15 10.82 1.47
C GLN A 180 -16.39 10.67 0.15
N ALA A 181 -15.21 10.03 0.20
CA ALA A 181 -14.44 9.67 -0.98
C ALA A 181 -15.30 8.92 -2.01
N SER A 182 -15.07 9.16 -3.29
CA SER A 182 -15.73 8.43 -4.38
C SER A 182 -15.29 6.97 -4.45
N ASP A 183 -16.03 6.15 -5.17
CA ASP A 183 -15.65 4.75 -5.39
C ASP A 183 -14.34 4.64 -6.20
N GLU A 184 -14.07 5.58 -7.10
CA GLU A 184 -12.81 5.65 -7.82
C GLU A 184 -11.63 5.92 -6.85
N GLN A 185 -11.77 6.88 -5.95
CA GLN A 185 -10.76 7.17 -4.93
C GLN A 185 -10.52 5.97 -4.01
N ARG A 186 -11.57 5.25 -3.62
CA ARG A 186 -11.47 4.04 -2.82
C ARG A 186 -10.79 2.91 -3.58
N ARG A 187 -11.13 2.70 -4.87
CA ARG A 187 -10.48 1.68 -5.72
C ARG A 187 -9.00 1.97 -5.92
N ALA A 188 -8.62 3.24 -6.04
CA ALA A 188 -7.22 3.63 -6.21
C ALA A 188 -6.31 3.16 -5.06
N VAL A 189 -6.84 3.03 -3.83
CA VAL A 189 -6.08 2.62 -2.64
C VAL A 189 -6.35 1.19 -2.18
N ALA A 190 -7.39 0.53 -2.72
CA ALA A 190 -7.79 -0.79 -2.29
C ALA A 190 -6.83 -1.88 -2.79
N ASP A 191 -6.31 -2.68 -1.88
CA ASP A 191 -5.62 -3.93 -2.18
C ASP A 191 -6.62 -5.10 -2.26
N VAL A 192 -7.70 -5.00 -1.50
CA VAL A 192 -8.84 -5.91 -1.54
C VAL A 192 -10.12 -5.10 -1.60
N TRP A 193 -11.02 -5.53 -2.46
CA TRP A 193 -12.34 -4.95 -2.63
C TRP A 193 -13.40 -6.01 -2.34
N LEU A 194 -14.12 -5.87 -1.23
CA LEU A 194 -15.25 -6.73 -0.90
C LEU A 194 -16.56 -6.04 -1.28
N ASP A 195 -17.25 -6.61 -2.24
CA ASP A 195 -18.58 -6.13 -2.63
C ASP A 195 -19.65 -6.71 -1.70
N ASN A 196 -20.43 -5.81 -1.11
CA ASN A 196 -21.56 -6.12 -0.23
C ASN A 196 -22.90 -5.73 -0.87
N SER A 197 -23.04 -5.96 -2.17
CA SER A 197 -24.32 -5.81 -2.87
C SER A 197 -25.25 -7.02 -2.65
N GLY A 198 -24.71 -8.14 -2.16
CA GLY A 198 -25.41 -9.36 -1.79
C GLY A 198 -25.90 -9.40 -0.33
N SER A 199 -26.00 -10.61 0.20
CA SER A 199 -26.39 -10.83 1.59
C SER A 199 -25.26 -10.54 2.59
N PRO A 200 -25.58 -10.23 3.86
CA PRO A 200 -24.56 -10.13 4.91
C PRO A 200 -23.76 -11.42 5.11
N GLU A 201 -24.39 -12.57 4.86
CA GLU A 201 -23.79 -13.90 4.95
C GLU A 201 -22.72 -14.11 3.88
N ASP A 202 -22.97 -13.65 2.64
CA ASP A 202 -22.01 -13.71 1.54
C ASP A 202 -20.78 -12.84 1.84
N LEU A 203 -20.99 -11.64 2.39
CA LEU A 203 -19.90 -10.78 2.82
C LEU A 203 -19.07 -11.41 3.94
N ALA A 204 -19.74 -12.02 4.93
CA ALA A 204 -19.06 -12.70 6.03
C ALA A 204 -18.26 -13.91 5.53
N ALA A 205 -18.78 -14.67 4.57
CA ALA A 205 -18.08 -15.78 3.94
C ALA A 205 -16.85 -15.30 3.14
N ALA A 206 -16.99 -14.24 2.35
CA ALA A 206 -15.86 -13.65 1.61
C ALA A 206 -14.78 -13.10 2.55
N ALA A 207 -15.18 -12.45 3.66
CA ALA A 207 -14.23 -12.00 4.68
C ALA A 207 -13.52 -13.18 5.37
N ALA A 208 -14.26 -14.27 5.63
CA ALA A 208 -13.70 -15.48 6.20
C ALA A 208 -12.63 -16.12 5.29
N ALA A 209 -12.93 -16.26 4.01
CA ALA A 209 -12.00 -16.78 3.02
C ALA A 209 -10.75 -15.88 2.92
N LEU A 210 -10.91 -14.56 2.86
CA LEU A 210 -9.79 -13.62 2.86
C LEU A 210 -8.89 -13.79 4.10
N TRP A 211 -9.50 -13.99 5.27
CA TRP A 211 -8.75 -14.23 6.51
C TRP A 211 -7.89 -15.48 6.43
N GLU A 212 -8.50 -16.60 6.03
CA GLU A 212 -7.85 -17.91 6.03
C GLU A 212 -6.86 -18.10 4.88
N GLU A 213 -7.21 -17.62 3.68
CA GLU A 213 -6.43 -17.86 2.46
C GLU A 213 -5.34 -16.82 2.21
N ARG A 214 -5.45 -15.61 2.80
CA ARG A 214 -4.47 -14.55 2.57
C ARG A 214 -3.90 -13.93 3.83
N LEU A 215 -4.73 -13.49 4.82
CA LEU A 215 -4.23 -12.72 5.96
C LEU A 215 -3.39 -13.59 6.91
N VAL A 216 -3.85 -14.80 7.26
CA VAL A 216 -3.09 -15.74 8.10
C VAL A 216 -1.78 -16.16 7.43
N PRO A 217 -1.76 -16.62 6.16
CA PRO A 217 -0.50 -16.90 5.47
C PRO A 217 0.40 -15.69 5.34
N PHE A 218 -0.15 -14.48 5.13
CA PHE A 218 0.64 -13.25 5.04
C PHE A 218 1.35 -12.95 6.37
N GLU A 219 0.64 -13.01 7.50
CA GLU A 219 1.24 -12.85 8.82
C GLU A 219 2.38 -13.85 9.05
N GLN A 220 2.13 -15.14 8.79
CA GLN A 220 3.12 -16.19 8.94
C GLN A 220 4.38 -15.94 8.08
N ASN A 221 4.20 -15.49 6.84
CA ASN A 221 5.29 -15.17 5.93
C ASN A 221 6.09 -13.94 6.39
N VAL A 222 5.45 -12.89 6.90
CA VAL A 222 6.14 -11.73 7.47
C VAL A 222 6.98 -12.15 8.67
N ARG A 223 6.40 -12.90 9.58
CA ARG A 223 7.06 -13.37 10.80
C ARG A 223 8.23 -14.33 10.51
N SER A 224 8.08 -15.21 9.53
CA SER A 224 9.12 -16.16 9.10
C SER A 224 10.08 -15.60 8.05
N ARG A 225 9.90 -14.35 7.59
CA ARG A 225 10.69 -13.73 6.51
C ARG A 225 10.61 -14.52 5.19
N THR A 226 9.47 -15.13 4.92
CA THR A 226 9.27 -15.96 3.72
C THR A 226 8.79 -15.11 2.55
N VAL A 227 9.46 -15.23 1.42
CA VAL A 227 9.06 -14.62 0.15
C VAL A 227 8.11 -15.55 -0.60
N VAL A 228 7.01 -15.00 -1.09
CA VAL A 228 6.08 -15.74 -1.96
C VAL A 228 6.52 -15.63 -3.42
N ALA A 229 6.73 -16.78 -4.06
CA ALA A 229 7.01 -16.81 -5.49
C ALA A 229 5.72 -16.60 -6.31
N GLY A 230 5.78 -15.72 -7.29
CA GLY A 230 4.70 -15.58 -8.27
C GLY A 230 4.65 -16.77 -9.25
N PRO A 231 3.50 -16.99 -9.89
CA PRO A 231 3.35 -18.06 -10.87
C PRO A 231 4.27 -17.83 -12.08
N LEU A 232 4.78 -18.92 -12.63
CA LEU A 232 5.55 -18.89 -13.88
C LEU A 232 4.60 -19.07 -15.08
N GLU A 233 3.83 -18.03 -15.33
CA GLU A 233 2.88 -17.94 -16.47
C GLU A 233 2.87 -16.53 -17.03
N LEU A 234 2.43 -16.38 -18.28
CA LEU A 234 2.18 -15.08 -18.88
C LEU A 234 0.68 -14.80 -18.86
N ALA A 235 0.30 -13.76 -18.15
CA ALA A 235 -1.05 -13.23 -18.19
C ALA A 235 -1.17 -12.18 -19.31
N ASP A 236 -2.38 -12.01 -19.82
CA ASP A 236 -2.71 -10.91 -20.72
C ASP A 236 -2.48 -9.55 -20.04
N PRO A 237 -2.26 -8.48 -20.82
CA PRO A 237 -2.05 -7.16 -20.27
C PRO A 237 -3.22 -6.72 -19.37
N ASP A 238 -2.92 -6.44 -18.10
CA ASP A 238 -3.91 -5.98 -17.13
C ASP A 238 -3.67 -4.49 -16.82
N PRO A 239 -4.64 -3.60 -17.13
CA PRO A 239 -4.55 -2.18 -16.78
C PRO A 239 -4.49 -1.95 -15.25
N GLY A 240 -4.92 -2.92 -14.44
CA GLY A 240 -4.84 -2.89 -12.98
C GLY A 240 -3.41 -2.85 -12.44
N TRP A 241 -2.42 -3.40 -13.17
CA TRP A 241 -1.01 -3.38 -12.76
C TRP A 241 -0.45 -1.97 -12.54
N ALA A 242 -0.89 -0.99 -13.34
CA ALA A 242 -0.45 0.39 -13.19
C ALA A 242 -0.92 0.98 -11.84
N ALA A 243 -2.18 0.78 -11.49
CA ALA A 243 -2.74 1.23 -10.21
C ALA A 243 -2.10 0.49 -9.03
N GLU A 244 -1.87 -0.81 -9.16
CA GLU A 244 -1.17 -1.62 -8.16
C GLU A 244 0.27 -1.14 -7.95
N GLY A 245 1.01 -0.87 -9.02
CA GLY A 245 2.34 -0.30 -8.96
C GLY A 245 2.38 1.03 -8.20
N ILE A 246 1.39 1.92 -8.41
CA ILE A 246 1.27 3.19 -7.68
C ILE A 246 1.05 2.94 -6.18
N ARG A 247 0.14 2.04 -5.79
CA ARG A 247 -0.10 1.70 -4.38
C ARG A 247 1.16 1.20 -3.69
N LEU A 248 1.88 0.30 -4.35
CA LEU A 248 3.11 -0.28 -3.83
C LEU A 248 4.25 0.73 -3.74
N VAL A 249 4.42 1.60 -4.73
CA VAL A 249 5.39 2.73 -4.70
C VAL A 249 5.12 3.62 -3.50
N ASN A 250 3.87 4.03 -3.27
CA ASN A 250 3.51 4.86 -2.13
C ASN A 250 3.76 4.16 -0.79
N ARG A 251 3.50 2.85 -0.71
CA ARG A 251 3.77 2.03 0.49
C ARG A 251 5.27 1.92 0.75
N LEU A 252 6.06 1.64 -0.27
CA LEU A 252 7.52 1.59 -0.13
C LEU A 252 8.10 2.94 0.30
N TRP A 253 7.60 4.07 -0.23
CA TRP A 253 7.98 5.40 0.26
C TRP A 253 7.70 5.58 1.75
N ALA A 254 6.55 5.10 2.25
CA ALA A 254 6.23 5.17 3.67
C ALA A 254 7.15 4.27 4.53
N VAL A 255 7.67 3.17 3.95
CA VAL A 255 8.60 2.25 4.62
C VAL A 255 10.03 2.81 4.65
N VAL A 256 10.56 3.24 3.49
CA VAL A 256 11.99 3.59 3.38
C VAL A 256 12.29 5.05 3.74
N GLY A 257 11.30 5.92 3.65
CA GLY A 257 11.44 7.34 4.00
C GLY A 257 12.51 8.05 3.18
N ASP A 258 13.31 8.86 3.84
CA ASP A 258 14.39 9.69 3.26
C ASP A 258 15.67 8.92 2.89
N LYS A 259 15.74 7.62 3.20
CA LYS A 259 16.87 6.77 2.83
C LYS A 259 16.89 6.40 1.35
N ALA A 260 15.77 6.55 0.64
CA ALA A 260 15.68 6.39 -0.80
C ALA A 260 15.63 7.73 -1.52
N SER A 261 16.23 7.81 -2.70
CA SER A 261 16.13 8.98 -3.59
C SER A 261 15.01 8.83 -4.63
N ALA A 262 14.62 7.59 -4.96
CA ALA A 262 13.50 7.27 -5.85
C ALA A 262 12.90 5.90 -5.54
N VAL A 263 11.61 5.75 -5.84
CA VAL A 263 10.91 4.45 -5.89
C VAL A 263 10.11 4.42 -7.18
N ASP A 264 10.35 3.42 -8.02
CA ASP A 264 9.81 3.33 -9.37
C ASP A 264 9.13 1.99 -9.64
N HIS A 265 8.03 1.99 -10.37
CA HIS A 265 7.47 0.80 -11.00
C HIS A 265 8.24 0.51 -12.28
N ILE A 266 8.90 -0.63 -12.35
CA ILE A 266 9.73 -1.08 -13.46
C ILE A 266 9.21 -2.43 -14.01
N GLY A 267 9.99 -3.05 -14.90
CA GLY A 267 9.67 -4.37 -15.43
C GLY A 267 8.46 -4.40 -16.36
N SER A 268 8.03 -5.60 -16.69
CA SER A 268 7.02 -5.82 -17.75
C SER A 268 5.63 -5.29 -17.38
N THR A 269 5.23 -5.35 -16.13
CA THR A 269 3.92 -4.87 -15.65
C THR A 269 3.81 -3.34 -15.65
N ALA A 270 4.95 -2.63 -15.75
CA ALA A 270 4.98 -1.19 -15.91
C ALA A 270 4.79 -0.73 -17.37
N ILE A 271 4.66 -1.65 -18.33
CA ILE A 271 4.58 -1.36 -19.77
C ILE A 271 3.16 -1.66 -20.25
N PRO A 272 2.35 -0.64 -20.60
CA PRO A 272 0.99 -0.85 -21.06
C PRO A 272 0.92 -1.76 -22.31
N GLY A 273 -0.03 -2.68 -22.31
CA GLY A 273 -0.27 -3.60 -23.43
C GLY A 273 0.74 -4.74 -23.56
N LEU A 274 1.63 -4.93 -22.61
CA LEU A 274 2.59 -6.03 -22.60
C LEU A 274 2.11 -7.19 -21.73
N ALA A 275 1.93 -8.39 -22.29
CA ALA A 275 1.69 -9.61 -21.54
C ALA A 275 2.89 -9.88 -20.60
N ALA A 276 2.63 -10.21 -19.34
CA ALA A 276 3.67 -10.36 -18.33
C ALA A 276 3.34 -11.47 -17.32
N LYS A 277 4.35 -11.94 -16.60
CA LYS A 277 4.09 -12.64 -15.34
C LYS A 277 3.37 -11.65 -14.40
N PRO A 278 2.31 -12.06 -13.68
CA PRO A 278 1.56 -11.19 -12.77
C PRO A 278 2.37 -10.92 -11.48
N THR A 279 3.57 -10.38 -11.65
CA THR A 279 4.50 -9.98 -10.58
C THR A 279 4.88 -8.53 -10.81
N ILE A 280 4.65 -7.68 -9.82
CA ILE A 280 5.01 -6.28 -9.90
C ILE A 280 6.50 -6.11 -9.57
N ASP A 281 7.26 -5.55 -10.51
CA ASP A 281 8.66 -5.24 -10.29
C ASP A 281 8.81 -3.77 -9.88
N LEU A 282 9.45 -3.52 -8.73
CA LEU A 282 9.71 -2.19 -8.19
C LEU A 282 11.20 -1.97 -8.00
N GLN A 283 11.63 -0.72 -8.12
CA GLN A 283 13.02 -0.33 -7.88
C GLN A 283 13.09 0.77 -6.82
N ILE A 284 13.91 0.57 -5.79
CA ILE A 284 14.29 1.58 -4.82
C ILE A 284 15.70 2.02 -5.15
N THR A 285 15.89 3.32 -5.38
CA THR A 285 17.21 3.93 -5.59
C THR A 285 17.73 4.42 -4.26
N VAL A 286 18.89 3.94 -3.86
CA VAL A 286 19.60 4.31 -2.62
C VAL A 286 20.97 4.93 -2.94
N ALA A 287 21.61 5.56 -1.95
CA ALA A 287 22.92 6.14 -2.13
C ALA A 287 23.97 5.07 -2.50
N ASP A 288 23.95 3.95 -1.76
CA ASP A 288 24.85 2.81 -1.94
C ASP A 288 24.20 1.52 -1.41
N LEU A 289 24.85 0.36 -1.61
CA LEU A 289 24.35 -0.92 -1.14
C LEU A 289 24.43 -1.09 0.39
N GLY A 290 25.24 -0.33 1.10
CA GLY A 290 25.26 -0.29 2.56
C GLY A 290 23.94 0.29 3.10
N VAL A 291 23.41 1.32 2.45
CA VAL A 291 22.06 1.85 2.75
C VAL A 291 20.97 0.80 2.42
N ALA A 292 21.13 0.05 1.30
CA ALA A 292 20.21 -1.04 0.99
C ALA A 292 20.17 -2.12 2.08
N ASP A 293 21.34 -2.50 2.60
CA ASP A 293 21.46 -3.49 3.68
C ASP A 293 20.85 -2.98 5.00
N GLN A 294 20.97 -1.68 5.31
CA GLN A 294 20.30 -1.07 6.47
C GLN A 294 18.76 -1.04 6.36
N LEU A 295 18.23 -1.10 5.15
CA LEU A 295 16.79 -1.13 4.90
C LEU A 295 16.19 -2.54 5.00
N ALA A 296 17.01 -3.59 5.11
CA ALA A 296 16.56 -4.98 5.02
C ALA A 296 15.49 -5.33 6.06
N GLU A 297 15.69 -4.96 7.33
CA GLU A 297 14.73 -5.28 8.41
C GLU A 297 13.44 -4.47 8.25
N VAL A 298 13.53 -3.18 7.96
CA VAL A 298 12.34 -2.34 7.82
C VAL A 298 11.49 -2.75 6.61
N LEU A 299 12.13 -3.19 5.52
CA LEU A 299 11.42 -3.74 4.36
C LEU A 299 10.77 -5.09 4.70
N ALA A 300 11.47 -5.95 5.42
CA ALA A 300 10.92 -7.24 5.83
C ALA A 300 9.71 -7.07 6.78
N ASP A 301 9.78 -6.14 7.74
CA ASP A 301 8.65 -5.77 8.59
C ASP A 301 7.50 -5.14 7.79
N GLY A 302 7.82 -4.42 6.71
CA GLY A 302 6.84 -3.89 5.75
C GLY A 302 6.23 -4.93 4.80
N GLY A 303 6.56 -6.21 4.95
CA GLY A 303 6.05 -7.31 4.12
C GLY A 303 6.90 -7.61 2.88
N PHE A 304 8.15 -7.11 2.84
CA PHE A 304 9.09 -7.33 1.74
C PHE A 304 10.42 -7.93 2.24
N PRO A 305 10.44 -9.19 2.69
CA PRO A 305 11.66 -9.85 3.14
C PRO A 305 12.69 -9.99 2.00
N ARG A 306 13.97 -10.08 2.37
CA ARG A 306 15.08 -10.25 1.43
C ARG A 306 15.04 -11.63 0.78
N VAL A 307 15.35 -11.69 -0.52
CA VAL A 307 15.60 -12.95 -1.24
C VAL A 307 17.08 -13.28 -1.09
N PRO A 308 17.43 -14.40 -0.41
CA PRO A 308 18.81 -14.76 -0.20
C PRO A 308 19.53 -15.14 -1.50
N GLY A 309 20.83 -14.87 -1.57
CA GLY A 309 21.70 -15.33 -2.67
C GLY A 309 21.56 -14.55 -3.98
N ILE A 310 20.82 -13.43 -3.97
CA ILE A 310 20.69 -12.55 -5.14
C ILE A 310 21.27 -11.18 -4.78
N ASP A 311 22.53 -10.96 -5.11
CA ASP A 311 23.31 -9.79 -4.72
C ASP A 311 23.73 -8.90 -5.90
N GLY A 312 23.40 -9.29 -7.14
CA GLY A 312 23.69 -8.53 -8.36
C GLY A 312 22.69 -8.78 -9.48
N ASP A 313 22.69 -7.89 -10.45
CA ASP A 313 22.10 -8.11 -11.78
C ASP A 313 23.11 -8.88 -12.65
N ASN A 314 22.64 -9.43 -13.79
CA ASN A 314 23.55 -9.96 -14.80
C ASN A 314 24.24 -8.79 -15.52
N PRO A 315 25.57 -8.64 -15.39
CA PRO A 315 26.27 -7.53 -16.00
C PRO A 315 26.11 -7.51 -17.53
N LYS A 316 26.00 -6.32 -18.10
CA LYS A 316 25.92 -6.14 -19.55
C LYS A 316 27.20 -5.55 -20.08
N PRO A 317 27.67 -6.00 -21.28
CA PRO A 317 28.86 -5.41 -21.89
C PRO A 317 28.67 -3.92 -22.17
N ASP A 318 29.65 -3.10 -21.80
CA ASP A 318 29.67 -1.70 -22.17
C ASP A 318 29.59 -1.54 -23.69
N PRO A 319 28.62 -0.78 -24.22
CA PRO A 319 28.42 -0.69 -25.67
C PRO A 319 29.59 -0.12 -26.47
N ALA A 320 30.45 0.69 -25.84
CA ALA A 320 31.60 1.33 -26.50
C ALA A 320 32.86 0.48 -26.43
N THR A 321 33.08 -0.23 -25.33
CA THR A 321 34.34 -0.94 -25.06
C THR A 321 34.20 -2.46 -25.14
N GLY A 322 32.96 -3.00 -24.99
CA GLY A 322 32.67 -4.41 -24.86
C GLY A 322 33.14 -5.05 -23.55
N SER A 323 33.69 -4.23 -22.63
CA SER A 323 34.12 -4.72 -21.31
C SER A 323 32.93 -4.89 -20.37
N VAL A 324 33.06 -5.84 -19.44
CA VAL A 324 32.05 -6.09 -18.38
C VAL A 324 32.72 -5.79 -17.05
N ASP A 325 32.13 -4.87 -16.28
CA ASP A 325 32.52 -4.62 -14.89
C ASP A 325 31.41 -5.19 -13.98
N GLU A 326 31.71 -6.30 -13.30
CA GLU A 326 30.74 -6.97 -12.42
C GLU A 326 30.49 -6.17 -11.13
N GLY A 327 31.42 -5.32 -10.70
CA GLY A 327 31.30 -4.56 -9.46
C GLY A 327 30.18 -3.52 -9.48
N ASP A 328 29.90 -2.93 -10.63
CA ASP A 328 28.91 -1.87 -10.78
C ASP A 328 27.46 -2.38 -10.80
N TRP A 329 27.24 -3.70 -11.00
CA TRP A 329 25.91 -4.32 -11.15
C TRP A 329 25.33 -4.87 -9.85
N GLY A 330 25.88 -4.49 -8.72
CA GLY A 330 25.38 -4.91 -7.41
C GLY A 330 23.96 -4.46 -7.15
N ARG A 331 23.15 -5.35 -6.55
CA ARG A 331 21.78 -5.04 -6.09
C ARG A 331 21.43 -5.83 -4.84
N ARG A 332 20.34 -5.45 -4.18
CA ARG A 332 19.64 -6.30 -3.23
C ARG A 332 18.23 -6.59 -3.75
N LEU A 333 17.79 -7.84 -3.62
CA LEU A 333 16.45 -8.25 -4.02
C LEU A 333 15.61 -8.59 -2.79
N HIS A 334 14.41 -8.02 -2.74
CA HIS A 334 13.37 -8.35 -1.79
C HIS A 334 12.14 -8.83 -2.56
N GLY A 335 11.28 -9.61 -1.91
CA GLY A 335 10.03 -10.08 -2.50
C GLY A 335 8.87 -9.93 -1.53
N SER A 336 7.64 -10.04 -2.02
CA SER A 336 6.44 -9.94 -1.19
C SER A 336 6.30 -11.16 -0.28
N ALA A 337 5.87 -10.92 0.95
CA ALA A 337 5.36 -11.94 1.88
C ALA A 337 3.85 -12.19 1.69
N ASP A 338 3.14 -11.29 0.99
CA ASP A 338 1.69 -11.37 0.74
C ASP A 338 1.39 -12.40 -0.36
N PRO A 339 0.72 -13.53 -0.05
CA PRO A 339 0.41 -14.56 -1.05
C PRO A 339 -0.54 -14.08 -2.15
N GLY A 340 -1.34 -13.05 -1.88
CA GLY A 340 -2.24 -12.46 -2.87
C GLY A 340 -1.58 -11.46 -3.81
N ARG A 341 -0.26 -11.20 -3.66
CA ARG A 341 0.43 -10.16 -4.44
C ARG A 341 1.93 -10.44 -4.56
N PRO A 342 2.35 -11.18 -5.58
CA PRO A 342 3.77 -11.35 -5.89
C PRO A 342 4.42 -10.02 -6.31
N VAL A 343 5.52 -9.66 -5.64
CA VAL A 343 6.28 -8.43 -5.93
C VAL A 343 7.77 -8.72 -5.83
N ASN A 344 8.56 -8.12 -6.73
CA ASN A 344 10.01 -8.02 -6.59
C ASN A 344 10.37 -6.56 -6.31
N VAL A 345 11.22 -6.33 -5.32
CA VAL A 345 11.74 -5.00 -4.98
C VAL A 345 13.26 -5.02 -5.13
N HIS A 346 13.75 -4.31 -6.14
CA HIS A 346 15.16 -4.19 -6.46
C HIS A 346 15.75 -2.95 -5.80
N LEU A 347 16.73 -3.09 -4.90
CA LEU A 347 17.47 -1.97 -4.35
C LEU A 347 18.79 -1.83 -5.12
N ARG A 348 19.02 -0.68 -5.72
CA ARG A 348 20.21 -0.37 -6.51
C ARG A 348 20.79 0.97 -6.10
N ALA A 349 22.13 1.10 -6.18
CA ALA A 349 22.79 2.37 -5.99
C ALA A 349 22.42 3.38 -7.09
N ALA A 350 22.50 4.67 -6.77
CA ALA A 350 22.07 5.75 -7.66
C ALA A 350 22.88 5.80 -8.97
N ASP A 351 24.13 5.39 -8.93
CA ASP A 351 25.07 5.32 -10.05
C ASP A 351 25.14 3.96 -10.75
N SER A 352 24.41 2.94 -10.24
CA SER A 352 24.40 1.58 -10.82
C SER A 352 23.90 1.57 -12.27
N PRO A 353 24.63 0.94 -13.21
CA PRO A 353 24.18 0.70 -14.58
C PRO A 353 22.88 -0.10 -14.63
N GLY A 354 22.71 -1.08 -13.73
CA GLY A 354 21.49 -1.88 -13.62
C GLY A 354 20.27 -1.04 -13.26
N ARG A 355 20.46 0.01 -12.41
CA ARG A 355 19.39 0.97 -12.11
C ARG A 355 18.99 1.75 -13.35
N ALA A 356 19.97 2.32 -14.05
CA ALA A 356 19.74 3.11 -15.26
C ALA A 356 19.05 2.25 -16.34
N PHE A 357 19.58 1.06 -16.58
CA PHE A 357 19.03 0.14 -17.58
C PHE A 357 17.58 -0.24 -17.29
N ALA A 358 17.21 -0.54 -16.05
CA ALA A 358 15.83 -0.92 -15.71
C ALA A 358 14.82 0.19 -16.06
N LEU A 359 15.17 1.46 -15.81
CA LEU A 359 14.34 2.62 -16.14
C LEU A 359 14.28 2.88 -17.64
N ASP A 360 15.44 2.92 -18.30
CA ASP A 360 15.58 3.21 -19.72
C ASP A 360 14.92 2.10 -20.56
N PHE A 361 15.04 0.84 -20.16
CA PHE A 361 14.39 -0.32 -20.76
C PHE A 361 12.86 -0.23 -20.73
N ARG A 362 12.32 0.12 -19.53
CA ARG A 362 10.88 0.38 -19.38
C ARG A 362 10.41 1.47 -20.34
N ASP A 363 11.12 2.59 -20.36
CA ASP A 363 10.70 3.77 -21.12
C ASP A 363 10.89 3.55 -22.63
N TRP A 364 11.95 2.85 -23.05
CA TRP A 364 12.13 2.41 -24.42
C TRP A 364 11.00 1.52 -24.92
N LEU A 365 10.60 0.50 -24.15
CA LEU A 365 9.49 -0.37 -24.53
C LEU A 365 8.11 0.31 -24.48
N ARG A 366 7.97 1.40 -23.76
CA ARG A 366 6.77 2.26 -23.83
C ARG A 366 6.72 3.06 -25.12
N ASP A 367 7.87 3.51 -25.60
CA ASP A 367 8.02 4.35 -26.79
C ASP A 367 8.07 3.54 -28.10
N ASP A 368 8.67 2.35 -28.09
CA ASP A 368 8.90 1.50 -29.26
C ASP A 368 7.95 0.28 -29.27
N ALA A 369 6.89 0.37 -30.10
CA ALA A 369 5.90 -0.69 -30.22
C ALA A 369 6.46 -1.97 -30.87
N ALA A 370 7.45 -1.85 -31.76
CA ALA A 370 8.07 -3.00 -32.42
C ALA A 370 8.96 -3.77 -31.44
N ALA A 371 9.79 -3.07 -30.67
CA ALA A 371 10.59 -3.67 -29.61
C ALA A 371 9.72 -4.31 -28.52
N ARG A 372 8.59 -3.68 -28.16
CA ARG A 372 7.62 -4.25 -27.22
C ARG A 372 7.02 -5.55 -27.73
N ALA A 373 6.63 -5.62 -29.00
CA ALA A 373 6.09 -6.83 -29.63
C ALA A 373 7.14 -7.95 -29.71
N GLU A 374 8.38 -7.61 -30.08
CA GLU A 374 9.51 -8.55 -30.08
C GLU A 374 9.77 -9.13 -28.68
N TYR A 375 9.79 -8.28 -27.66
CA TYR A 375 9.99 -8.74 -26.28
C TYR A 375 8.84 -9.63 -25.77
N ALA A 376 7.61 -9.36 -26.20
CA ALA A 376 6.48 -10.23 -25.88
C ALA A 376 6.69 -11.65 -26.43
N GLU A 377 7.19 -11.77 -27.69
CA GLU A 377 7.49 -13.05 -28.31
C GLU A 377 8.67 -13.76 -27.64
N VAL A 378 9.75 -13.04 -27.31
CA VAL A 378 10.88 -13.59 -26.53
C VAL A 378 10.42 -14.21 -25.21
N LYS A 379 9.52 -13.54 -24.48
CA LYS A 379 8.96 -14.08 -23.24
C LYS A 379 8.13 -15.34 -23.47
N ARG A 380 7.33 -15.37 -24.53
CA ARG A 380 6.51 -16.53 -24.89
C ARG A 380 7.38 -17.77 -25.20
N VAL A 381 8.42 -17.57 -26.01
CA VAL A 381 9.37 -18.63 -26.39
C VAL A 381 10.15 -19.11 -25.14
N ALA A 382 10.62 -18.16 -24.32
CA ALA A 382 11.34 -18.49 -23.09
C ALA A 382 10.46 -19.29 -22.11
N LEU A 383 9.18 -18.96 -22.00
CA LEU A 383 8.25 -19.72 -21.14
C LEU A 383 8.05 -21.16 -21.63
N GLN A 384 7.94 -21.36 -22.95
CA GLN A 384 7.82 -22.70 -23.54
C GLN A 384 9.07 -23.56 -23.30
N ALA A 385 10.25 -22.93 -23.31
CA ALA A 385 11.53 -23.61 -23.09
C ALA A 385 11.85 -23.83 -21.60
N ALA A 386 11.13 -23.17 -20.69
CA ALA A 386 11.45 -23.14 -19.26
C ALA A 386 11.08 -24.45 -18.52
N ASP A 387 10.15 -25.26 -19.03
CA ASP A 387 9.68 -26.48 -18.38
C ASP A 387 9.36 -26.26 -16.88
N SER A 388 8.60 -25.19 -16.59
CA SER A 388 8.24 -24.73 -15.23
C SER A 388 9.42 -24.30 -14.33
N ASP A 389 10.63 -24.16 -14.86
CA ASP A 389 11.81 -23.69 -14.14
C ASP A 389 12.06 -22.19 -14.37
N LEU A 390 11.99 -21.40 -13.28
CA LEU A 390 12.21 -19.96 -13.34
C LEU A 390 13.62 -19.60 -13.80
N GLY A 391 14.64 -20.35 -13.39
CA GLY A 391 16.03 -20.12 -13.78
C GLY A 391 16.22 -20.29 -15.28
N ARG A 392 15.64 -21.35 -15.87
CA ARG A 392 15.64 -21.58 -17.33
C ARG A 392 14.88 -20.46 -18.06
N TYR A 393 13.75 -20.03 -17.54
CA TYR A 393 13.01 -18.89 -18.12
C TYR A 393 13.85 -17.60 -18.14
N VAL A 394 14.58 -17.30 -17.06
CA VAL A 394 15.45 -16.13 -17.00
C VAL A 394 16.61 -16.28 -17.99
N ALA A 395 17.31 -17.42 -17.97
CA ALA A 395 18.45 -17.69 -18.83
C ALA A 395 18.10 -17.63 -20.33
N ALA A 396 16.92 -18.12 -20.71
CA ALA A 396 16.49 -18.10 -22.11
C ALA A 396 16.28 -16.70 -22.70
N LYS A 397 16.17 -15.67 -21.86
CA LYS A 397 16.02 -14.27 -22.29
C LYS A 397 17.33 -13.49 -22.31
N GLU A 398 18.39 -14.03 -21.71
CA GLU A 398 19.61 -13.26 -21.40
C GLU A 398 20.29 -12.72 -22.68
N GLN A 399 20.42 -13.54 -23.70
CA GLN A 399 21.02 -13.11 -24.97
C GLN A 399 20.24 -11.94 -25.61
N TRP A 400 18.92 -11.95 -25.52
CA TRP A 400 18.10 -10.85 -26.01
C TRP A 400 18.27 -9.60 -25.17
N PHE A 401 18.47 -9.72 -23.84
CA PHE A 401 18.74 -8.58 -22.97
C PHE A 401 20.10 -7.93 -23.25
N ASP A 402 21.12 -8.71 -23.67
CA ASP A 402 22.42 -8.16 -24.08
C ASP A 402 22.30 -7.31 -25.34
N ASP A 403 21.48 -7.72 -26.30
CA ASP A 403 21.16 -6.94 -27.48
C ASP A 403 20.30 -5.72 -27.15
N ALA A 404 19.27 -5.92 -26.30
CA ALA A 404 18.39 -4.85 -25.85
C ALA A 404 19.18 -3.74 -25.11
N TYR A 405 20.19 -4.07 -24.32
CA TYR A 405 21.02 -3.10 -23.63
C TYR A 405 21.70 -2.12 -24.60
N ARG A 406 22.27 -2.63 -25.71
CA ARG A 406 22.86 -1.80 -26.77
C ARG A 406 21.82 -0.91 -27.44
N ARG A 407 20.64 -1.46 -27.75
CA ARG A 407 19.53 -0.73 -28.40
C ARG A 407 18.97 0.36 -27.51
N VAL A 408 18.79 0.08 -26.22
CA VAL A 408 18.33 1.04 -25.21
C VAL A 408 19.35 2.19 -25.07
N THR A 409 20.64 1.89 -25.00
CA THR A 409 21.69 2.91 -24.91
C THR A 409 21.68 3.82 -26.14
N ALA A 410 21.54 3.24 -27.35
CA ALA A 410 21.43 4.01 -28.59
C ALA A 410 20.14 4.85 -28.62
N TRP A 411 19.00 4.28 -28.24
CA TRP A 411 17.73 5.01 -28.13
C TRP A 411 17.81 6.19 -27.17
N LYS A 412 18.41 6.01 -25.99
CA LYS A 412 18.59 7.07 -25.00
C LYS A 412 19.44 8.23 -25.54
N ALA A 413 20.51 7.95 -26.30
CA ALA A 413 21.33 8.96 -26.94
C ALA A 413 20.55 9.83 -27.96
N THR A 414 19.43 9.34 -28.51
CA THR A 414 18.55 10.14 -29.39
C THR A 414 17.59 11.05 -28.64
N LYS A 415 17.43 10.87 -27.34
CA LYS A 415 16.51 11.65 -26.46
C LYS A 415 17.24 12.73 -25.65
N SER A 416 18.57 12.65 -25.58
CA SER A 416 19.45 13.64 -24.94
C SER A 416 19.80 14.76 -25.91
#